data_8fbd0f71cc5a26e80ea2a841ac0ad513
#
_entry.id   8fbd0f71cc5a26e80ea2a841ac0ad513
#
_cell.length_a   1.000
_cell.length_b   1.000
_cell.length_c   1.000
_cell.angle_alpha   90.00
_cell.angle_beta   90.00
_cell.angle_gamma   90.00
#
_symmetry.space_group_name_H-M   'P 1'
#
loop_
_entity.id
_entity.type
_entity.pdbx_description
1 polymer ?
#
loop_
_entity_poly.entity_id
_entity_poly.type
_entity_poly.pdbx_seq_one_letter_code
_entity_poly.pdbx_strand_id
1 'polypeptide(L)'
;MDIRFNKFNKIIYKLLWVGVRLSKLVSQDLYLKLYQRLLSKFGMKIADRMGYIDPSAFFDNYDYSFITIGSNVTISREVLFLTHDFSISQGLAASGKECGGYFMGKITIEDNCFIGARVTVLPNTHIGKNCIIGAGTVVKGKIEENSIMLGNPARCIGHTDEWGNRHFQMKDYIPIQ
;
A
#
# COMPACT_ATOMS: atom_id res chain seq x y z
N MET A 1 -7.62 -10.48 -20.53
CA MET A 1 -8.87 -9.72 -20.45
C MET A 1 -8.55 -8.45 -19.68
N ASP A 2 -8.52 -7.34 -20.37
CA ASP A 2 -8.03 -6.05 -19.83
C ASP A 2 -9.09 -5.49 -18.86
N ILE A 3 -8.90 -5.71 -17.55
CA ILE A 3 -9.81 -5.20 -16.51
C ILE A 3 -9.42 -3.75 -16.22
N ARG A 4 -9.44 -2.91 -17.25
CA ARG A 4 -9.35 -1.48 -17.01
C ARG A 4 -10.58 -1.06 -16.22
N PHE A 5 -10.40 -0.23 -15.19
CA PHE A 5 -11.47 0.32 -14.38
C PHE A 5 -12.37 1.24 -15.24
N ASN A 6 -13.22 0.67 -16.07
CA ASN A 6 -14.26 1.41 -16.76
C ASN A 6 -15.31 1.93 -15.75
N LYS A 7 -16.16 2.86 -16.17
CA LYS A 7 -17.18 3.47 -15.28
C LYS A 7 -18.07 2.42 -14.59
N PHE A 8 -18.41 1.33 -15.30
CA PHE A 8 -19.26 0.25 -14.80
C PHE A 8 -18.54 -0.55 -13.69
N ASN A 9 -17.28 -0.94 -13.91
CA ASN A 9 -16.47 -1.64 -12.90
C ASN A 9 -16.26 -0.80 -11.65
N LYS A 10 -16.10 0.53 -11.78
CA LYS A 10 -16.01 1.44 -10.64
C LYS A 10 -17.29 1.45 -9.79
N ILE A 11 -18.46 1.40 -10.41
CA ILE A 11 -19.74 1.32 -9.68
C ILE A 11 -19.85 0.00 -8.95
N ILE A 12 -19.59 -1.12 -9.64
CA ILE A 12 -19.61 -2.46 -9.02
C ILE A 12 -18.65 -2.53 -7.83
N TYR A 13 -17.42 -2.04 -8.01
CA TYR A 13 -16.42 -1.99 -6.91
C TYR A 13 -16.98 -1.24 -5.70
N LYS A 14 -17.54 -0.05 -5.89
CA LYS A 14 -18.10 0.74 -4.80
C LYS A 14 -19.23 0.03 -4.07
N LEU A 15 -20.14 -0.63 -4.79
CA LEU A 15 -21.23 -1.39 -4.19
C LEU A 15 -20.72 -2.57 -3.36
N LEU A 16 -19.80 -3.35 -3.93
CA LEU A 16 -19.17 -4.49 -3.22
C LEU A 16 -18.36 -4.01 -2.01
N TRP A 17 -17.68 -2.86 -2.15
CA TRP A 17 -16.90 -2.25 -1.08
C TRP A 17 -17.74 -1.86 0.14
N VAL A 18 -18.96 -1.36 -0.06
CA VAL A 18 -19.89 -1.10 1.06
C VAL A 18 -20.17 -2.39 1.85
N GLY A 19 -20.48 -3.49 1.16
CA GLY A 19 -20.70 -4.80 1.79
C GLY A 19 -19.48 -5.29 2.56
N VAL A 20 -18.27 -5.14 1.98
CA VAL A 20 -17.00 -5.49 2.64
C VAL A 20 -16.80 -4.65 3.91
N ARG A 21 -17.06 -3.35 3.89
CA ARG A 21 -16.95 -2.50 5.11
C ARG A 21 -17.92 -2.90 6.20
N LEU A 22 -19.17 -3.23 5.84
CA LEU A 22 -20.17 -3.68 6.80
C LEU A 22 -19.80 -5.02 7.44
N SER A 23 -19.14 -5.93 6.73
CA SER A 23 -18.68 -7.20 7.29
C SER A 23 -17.71 -7.05 8.48
N LYS A 24 -16.99 -5.91 8.58
CA LYS A 24 -16.12 -5.59 9.73
C LYS A 24 -16.90 -5.48 11.03
N LEU A 25 -18.19 -5.12 10.99
CA LEU A 25 -19.06 -5.08 12.17
C LEU A 25 -19.38 -6.49 12.70
N VAL A 26 -19.26 -7.51 11.86
CA VAL A 26 -19.51 -8.91 12.20
C VAL A 26 -18.23 -9.59 12.68
N SER A 27 -17.15 -9.50 11.87
CA SER A 27 -15.87 -10.13 12.19
C SER A 27 -14.75 -9.47 11.38
N GLN A 28 -13.61 -9.25 12.05
CA GLN A 28 -12.40 -8.77 11.38
C GLN A 28 -11.88 -9.78 10.34
N ASP A 29 -11.92 -11.06 10.63
CA ASP A 29 -11.51 -12.13 9.71
C ASP A 29 -12.38 -12.16 8.45
N LEU A 30 -13.70 -12.03 8.61
CA LEU A 30 -14.62 -11.98 7.48
C LEU A 30 -14.33 -10.75 6.61
N TYR A 31 -14.13 -9.59 7.23
CA TYR A 31 -13.74 -8.37 6.54
C TYR A 31 -12.47 -8.57 5.70
N LEU A 32 -11.38 -9.08 6.31
CA LEU A 32 -10.11 -9.26 5.62
C LEU A 32 -10.23 -10.23 4.45
N LYS A 33 -10.92 -11.37 4.62
CA LYS A 33 -11.16 -12.35 3.55
C LYS A 33 -11.95 -11.77 2.39
N LEU A 34 -13.02 -11.03 2.68
CA LEU A 34 -13.84 -10.39 1.64
C LEU A 34 -13.08 -9.27 0.94
N TYR A 35 -12.30 -8.48 1.69
CA TYR A 35 -11.52 -7.39 1.13
C TYR A 35 -10.42 -7.91 0.20
N GLN A 36 -9.66 -8.91 0.62
CA GLN A 36 -8.66 -9.57 -0.21
C GLN A 36 -9.29 -10.08 -1.53
N ARG A 37 -10.42 -10.80 -1.44
CA ARG A 37 -11.13 -11.29 -2.63
C ARG A 37 -11.58 -10.15 -3.54
N LEU A 38 -12.06 -9.06 -2.97
CA LEU A 38 -12.48 -7.89 -3.74
C LEU A 38 -11.29 -7.27 -4.49
N LEU A 39 -10.19 -6.98 -3.80
CA LEU A 39 -9.00 -6.39 -4.40
C LEU A 39 -8.40 -7.30 -5.48
N SER A 40 -8.29 -8.61 -5.21
CA SER A 40 -7.79 -9.60 -6.18
C SER A 40 -8.69 -9.72 -7.41
N LYS A 41 -10.03 -9.68 -7.23
CA LYS A 41 -10.99 -9.67 -8.34
C LYS A 41 -10.77 -8.49 -9.29
N PHE A 42 -10.29 -7.36 -8.77
CA PHE A 42 -10.01 -6.16 -9.55
C PHE A 42 -8.53 -6.05 -9.98
N GLY A 43 -7.76 -7.14 -9.87
CA GLY A 43 -6.44 -7.30 -10.48
C GLY A 43 -5.25 -7.14 -9.53
N MET A 44 -5.46 -6.75 -8.26
CA MET A 44 -4.36 -6.63 -7.30
C MET A 44 -3.79 -8.02 -6.98
N LYS A 45 -2.46 -8.12 -6.93
CA LYS A 45 -1.78 -9.35 -6.51
C LYS A 45 -1.58 -9.31 -4.99
N ILE A 46 -2.27 -10.17 -4.28
CA ILE A 46 -2.18 -10.25 -2.81
C ILE A 46 -1.88 -11.70 -2.44
N ALA A 47 -0.91 -11.90 -1.54
CA ALA A 47 -0.57 -13.22 -1.01
C ALA A 47 -1.74 -13.83 -0.20
N ASP A 48 -1.81 -15.15 -0.12
CA ASP A 48 -2.91 -15.87 0.51
C ASP A 48 -3.07 -15.53 2.00
N ARG A 49 -1.97 -15.32 2.71
CA ARG A 49 -1.98 -14.90 4.11
C ARG A 49 -1.86 -13.38 4.19
N MET A 50 -2.92 -12.67 3.93
CA MET A 50 -2.96 -11.22 4.12
C MET A 50 -2.89 -10.89 5.63
N GLY A 51 -2.09 -9.86 5.99
CA GLY A 51 -2.09 -9.28 7.32
C GLY A 51 -3.35 -8.43 7.56
N TYR A 52 -3.19 -7.15 7.81
CA TYR A 52 -4.31 -6.22 8.02
C TYR A 52 -4.27 -5.09 7.00
N ILE A 53 -5.42 -4.76 6.42
CA ILE A 53 -5.59 -3.55 5.60
C ILE A 53 -6.74 -2.73 6.19
N ASP A 54 -6.43 -1.48 6.61
CA ASP A 54 -7.46 -0.59 7.13
C ASP A 54 -8.45 -0.18 6.02
N PRO A 55 -9.77 -0.11 6.31
CA PRO A 55 -10.78 0.30 5.33
C PRO A 55 -10.62 1.71 4.78
N SER A 56 -9.82 2.56 5.39
CA SER A 56 -9.51 3.91 4.91
C SER A 56 -8.29 3.96 3.99
N ALA A 57 -7.58 2.84 3.78
CA ALA A 57 -6.49 2.78 2.82
C ALA A 57 -7.03 3.08 1.40
N PHE A 58 -6.36 3.97 0.70
CA PHE A 58 -6.74 4.42 -0.63
C PHE A 58 -5.80 3.82 -1.68
N PHE A 59 -6.39 3.12 -2.62
CA PHE A 59 -5.72 2.66 -3.84
C PHE A 59 -6.27 3.48 -5.00
N ASP A 60 -5.43 4.07 -5.80
CA ASP A 60 -5.78 5.10 -6.79
C ASP A 60 -6.66 4.64 -7.97
N ASN A 61 -7.39 3.59 -7.86
CA ASN A 61 -8.44 3.08 -8.77
C ASN A 61 -8.15 3.21 -10.28
N TYR A 62 -6.88 3.23 -10.68
CA TYR A 62 -6.50 3.31 -12.09
C TYR A 62 -6.34 1.92 -12.69
N ASP A 63 -5.43 1.14 -12.13
CA ASP A 63 -5.20 -0.26 -12.48
C ASP A 63 -4.59 -1.00 -11.29
N TYR A 64 -5.36 -1.84 -10.62
CA TYR A 64 -4.90 -2.60 -9.46
C TYR A 64 -3.85 -3.66 -9.78
N SER A 65 -3.67 -4.05 -11.05
CA SER A 65 -2.60 -4.98 -11.45
C SER A 65 -1.19 -4.42 -11.24
N PHE A 66 -1.09 -3.10 -11.02
CA PHE A 66 0.16 -2.43 -10.68
C PHE A 66 0.55 -2.56 -9.20
N ILE A 67 -0.31 -3.17 -8.37
CA ILE A 67 -0.06 -3.31 -6.93
C ILE A 67 0.12 -4.78 -6.57
N THR A 68 1.21 -5.07 -5.87
CA THR A 68 1.50 -6.39 -5.30
C THR A 68 1.74 -6.24 -3.81
N ILE A 69 1.05 -7.07 -3.00
CA ILE A 69 1.16 -7.07 -1.53
C ILE A 69 1.49 -8.51 -1.09
N GLY A 70 2.58 -8.64 -0.36
CA GLY A 70 3.07 -9.90 0.21
C GLY A 70 2.25 -10.39 1.41
N SER A 71 2.73 -11.47 2.01
CA SER A 71 2.14 -12.08 3.21
C SER A 71 2.39 -11.24 4.46
N ASN A 72 1.44 -11.28 5.40
CA ASN A 72 1.57 -10.65 6.72
C ASN A 72 1.91 -9.14 6.66
N VAL A 73 1.39 -8.42 5.68
CA VAL A 73 1.56 -6.97 5.55
C VAL A 73 0.46 -6.27 6.32
N THR A 74 0.83 -5.34 7.19
CA THR A 74 -0.11 -4.46 7.90
C THR A 74 -0.13 -3.08 7.24
N ILE A 75 -1.31 -2.66 6.76
CA ILE A 75 -1.55 -1.34 6.18
C ILE A 75 -2.48 -0.57 7.09
N SER A 76 -1.96 0.49 7.69
CA SER A 76 -2.67 1.34 8.64
C SER A 76 -3.64 2.32 7.96
N ARG A 77 -4.23 3.20 8.77
CA ARG A 77 -5.26 4.15 8.33
C ARG A 77 -4.73 5.18 7.35
N GLU A 78 -5.58 5.53 6.37
CA GLU A 78 -5.35 6.65 5.45
C GLU A 78 -4.04 6.53 4.65
N VAL A 79 -3.55 5.30 4.42
CA VAL A 79 -2.41 5.06 3.53
C VAL A 79 -2.84 5.29 2.09
N LEU A 80 -2.02 6.02 1.32
CA LEU A 80 -2.25 6.34 -0.09
C LEU A 80 -1.31 5.53 -0.97
N PHE A 81 -1.85 4.74 -1.90
CA PHE A 81 -1.11 4.04 -2.95
C PHE A 81 -1.36 4.72 -4.28
N LEU A 82 -0.35 5.43 -4.80
CA LEU A 82 -0.42 6.17 -6.04
C LEU A 82 0.38 5.44 -7.11
N THR A 83 -0.29 4.87 -8.10
CA THR A 83 0.35 4.13 -9.21
C THR A 83 0.55 4.98 -10.43
N HIS A 84 0.01 6.20 -10.48
CA HIS A 84 0.13 7.13 -11.60
C HIS A 84 0.43 8.57 -11.14
N ASP A 85 1.02 9.35 -12.04
CA ASP A 85 1.39 10.75 -11.81
C ASP A 85 1.28 11.54 -13.13
N PHE A 86 0.53 12.63 -13.09
CA PHE A 86 0.34 13.53 -14.23
C PHE A 86 1.38 14.66 -14.31
N SER A 87 2.27 14.81 -13.32
CA SER A 87 3.26 15.88 -13.28
C SER A 87 4.22 15.89 -14.46
N ILE A 88 4.37 14.74 -15.15
CA ILE A 88 5.19 14.63 -16.37
C ILE A 88 4.72 15.60 -17.45
N SER A 89 3.41 15.87 -17.55
CA SER A 89 2.85 16.82 -18.53
C SER A 89 3.39 18.23 -18.32
N GLN A 90 3.50 18.67 -17.04
CA GLN A 90 4.06 19.98 -16.69
C GLN A 90 5.56 20.06 -16.99
N GLY A 91 6.31 18.98 -16.69
CA GLY A 91 7.74 18.89 -17.00
C GLY A 91 8.02 18.96 -18.52
N LEU A 92 7.21 18.28 -19.32
CA LEU A 92 7.33 18.31 -20.77
C LEU A 92 6.98 19.69 -21.35
N ALA A 93 5.89 20.31 -20.87
CA ALA A 93 5.50 21.66 -21.28
C ALA A 93 6.60 22.68 -20.94
N ALA A 94 7.19 22.61 -19.75
CA ALA A 94 8.33 23.45 -19.35
C ALA A 94 9.58 23.26 -20.25
N SER A 95 9.70 22.09 -20.89
CA SER A 95 10.77 21.77 -21.84
C SER A 95 10.42 22.11 -23.30
N GLY A 96 9.28 22.80 -23.53
CA GLY A 96 8.82 23.15 -24.86
C GLY A 96 8.29 21.96 -25.69
N LYS A 97 7.92 20.86 -25.04
CA LYS A 97 7.38 19.66 -25.67
C LYS A 97 5.88 19.58 -25.47
N GLU A 98 5.12 19.45 -26.55
CA GLU A 98 3.70 19.12 -26.48
C GLU A 98 3.53 17.63 -26.16
N CYS A 99 3.02 17.33 -24.97
CA CYS A 99 2.66 15.97 -24.59
C CYS A 99 1.61 15.99 -23.50
N GLY A 100 0.43 15.49 -23.80
CA GLY A 100 -0.55 15.09 -22.79
C GLY A 100 -0.24 13.65 -22.36
N GLY A 101 0.11 13.42 -21.09
CA GLY A 101 0.44 12.08 -20.64
C GLY A 101 0.53 11.99 -19.12
N TYR A 102 0.68 10.76 -18.65
CA TYR A 102 0.92 10.45 -17.26
C TYR A 102 1.95 9.34 -17.15
N PHE A 103 2.61 9.31 -16.04
CA PHE A 103 3.58 8.28 -15.70
C PHE A 103 2.87 7.20 -14.87
N MET A 104 3.14 5.95 -15.17
CA MET A 104 2.66 4.82 -14.37
C MET A 104 3.82 4.04 -13.77
N GLY A 105 3.65 3.58 -12.53
CA GLY A 105 4.66 2.79 -11.85
C GLY A 105 4.07 1.75 -10.91
N LYS A 106 4.69 0.56 -10.92
CA LYS A 106 4.31 -0.53 -10.05
C LYS A 106 4.65 -0.23 -8.59
N ILE A 107 3.81 -0.72 -7.68
CA ILE A 107 4.07 -0.75 -6.25
C ILE A 107 4.15 -2.21 -5.82
N THR A 108 5.25 -2.57 -5.19
CA THR A 108 5.46 -3.90 -4.61
C THR A 108 5.80 -3.74 -3.13
N ILE A 109 5.06 -4.42 -2.28
CA ILE A 109 5.35 -4.56 -0.85
C ILE A 109 5.57 -6.04 -0.60
N GLU A 110 6.75 -6.39 -0.13
CA GLU A 110 7.09 -7.77 0.21
C GLU A 110 6.54 -8.16 1.60
N ASP A 111 6.88 -9.37 2.06
CA ASP A 111 6.31 -9.97 3.26
C ASP A 111 6.69 -9.23 4.55
N ASN A 112 5.86 -9.37 5.59
CA ASN A 112 6.09 -8.88 6.95
C ASN A 112 6.33 -7.37 7.06
N CYS A 113 5.76 -6.55 6.19
CA CYS A 113 5.91 -5.10 6.24
C CYS A 113 4.82 -4.44 7.08
N PHE A 114 5.20 -3.37 7.78
CA PHE A 114 4.28 -2.45 8.45
C PHE A 114 4.26 -1.10 7.73
N ILE A 115 3.09 -0.69 7.27
CA ILE A 115 2.88 0.59 6.61
C ILE A 115 2.05 1.47 7.54
N GLY A 116 2.70 2.44 8.15
CA GLY A 116 2.13 3.34 9.16
C GLY A 116 1.03 4.25 8.60
N ALA A 117 0.27 4.85 9.50
CA ALA A 117 -0.85 5.72 9.14
C ALA A 117 -0.40 6.92 8.29
N ARG A 118 -1.22 7.27 7.28
CA ARG A 118 -0.97 8.41 6.37
C ARG A 118 0.32 8.33 5.58
N VAL A 119 0.86 7.13 5.39
CA VAL A 119 1.98 6.91 4.46
C VAL A 119 1.49 7.15 3.04
N THR A 120 2.31 7.82 2.23
CA THR A 120 2.09 7.93 0.78
C THR A 120 3.13 7.09 0.05
N VAL A 121 2.67 6.09 -0.69
CA VAL A 121 3.50 5.23 -1.53
C VAL A 121 3.38 5.72 -2.98
N LEU A 122 4.48 6.25 -3.51
CA LEU A 122 4.54 6.83 -4.85
C LEU A 122 4.78 5.76 -5.94
N PRO A 123 4.53 6.09 -7.23
CA PRO A 123 4.78 5.17 -8.33
C PRO A 123 6.23 4.67 -8.38
N ASN A 124 6.44 3.43 -8.84
CA ASN A 124 7.74 2.75 -8.88
C ASN A 124 8.38 2.56 -7.49
N THR A 125 7.58 2.19 -6.51
CA THR A 125 8.06 1.85 -5.17
C THR A 125 8.12 0.34 -4.99
N HIS A 126 9.26 -0.15 -4.49
CA HIS A 126 9.46 -1.53 -4.06
C HIS A 126 9.94 -1.51 -2.61
N ILE A 127 9.13 -2.06 -1.71
CA ILE A 127 9.45 -2.19 -0.28
C ILE A 127 9.83 -3.64 -0.03
N GLY A 128 11.09 -3.87 0.37
CA GLY A 128 11.63 -5.18 0.70
C GLY A 128 11.01 -5.76 1.97
N LYS A 129 11.32 -7.01 2.27
CA LYS A 129 10.77 -7.76 3.43
C LYS A 129 11.08 -7.08 4.75
N ASN A 130 10.20 -7.32 5.72
CA ASN A 130 10.38 -6.90 7.11
C ASN A 130 10.56 -5.39 7.31
N CYS A 131 10.12 -4.55 6.38
CA CYS A 131 10.26 -3.11 6.50
C CYS A 131 9.19 -2.49 7.39
N ILE A 132 9.58 -1.43 8.10
CA ILE A 132 8.66 -0.54 8.82
C ILE A 132 8.69 0.82 8.13
N ILE A 133 7.54 1.24 7.61
CA ILE A 133 7.36 2.59 7.07
C ILE A 133 6.58 3.39 8.11
N GLY A 134 7.25 4.33 8.77
CA GLY A 134 6.65 5.13 9.84
C GLY A 134 5.53 6.04 9.35
N ALA A 135 4.63 6.43 10.25
CA ALA A 135 3.47 7.24 9.92
C ALA A 135 3.84 8.58 9.25
N GLY A 136 3.02 9.01 8.27
CA GLY A 136 3.22 10.27 7.54
C GLY A 136 4.39 10.27 6.55
N THR A 137 5.04 9.14 6.33
CA THR A 137 6.19 9.02 5.42
C THR A 137 5.75 9.07 3.96
N VAL A 138 6.53 9.76 3.12
CA VAL A 138 6.38 9.71 1.65
C VAL A 138 7.53 8.89 1.07
N VAL A 139 7.20 7.70 0.54
CA VAL A 139 8.18 6.71 0.08
C VAL A 139 8.14 6.53 -1.43
N LYS A 140 9.32 6.45 -2.05
CA LYS A 140 9.52 6.20 -3.49
C LYS A 140 10.80 5.40 -3.73
N GLY A 141 10.80 4.59 -4.78
CA GLY A 141 11.97 3.82 -5.21
C GLY A 141 12.15 2.51 -4.45
N LYS A 142 13.36 1.98 -4.47
CA LYS A 142 13.69 0.71 -3.81
C LYS A 142 14.04 0.95 -2.34
N ILE A 143 13.34 0.26 -1.46
CA ILE A 143 13.62 0.20 -0.02
C ILE A 143 14.17 -1.20 0.26
N GLU A 144 15.36 -1.26 0.80
CA GLU A 144 16.02 -2.53 1.11
C GLU A 144 15.29 -3.24 2.28
N GLU A 145 15.40 -4.56 2.33
CA GLU A 145 14.78 -5.34 3.41
C GLU A 145 15.27 -4.93 4.79
N ASN A 146 14.48 -5.19 5.82
CA ASN A 146 14.75 -4.87 7.23
C ASN A 146 14.95 -3.37 7.52
N SER A 147 14.49 -2.48 6.64
CA SER A 147 14.67 -1.02 6.82
C SER A 147 13.52 -0.40 7.61
N ILE A 148 13.87 0.57 8.47
CA ILE A 148 12.91 1.49 9.08
C ILE A 148 13.01 2.84 8.37
N MET A 149 11.92 3.21 7.69
CA MET A 149 11.84 4.45 6.91
C MET A 149 10.95 5.47 7.59
N LEU A 150 11.40 6.73 7.65
CA LEU A 150 10.63 7.82 8.23
C LEU A 150 10.82 9.11 7.44
N GLY A 151 9.79 9.95 7.38
CA GLY A 151 9.82 11.33 6.92
C GLY A 151 9.34 11.57 5.49
N ASN A 152 9.40 12.84 5.08
CA ASN A 152 9.10 13.31 3.73
C ASN A 152 10.21 14.27 3.26
N PRO A 153 11.07 13.86 2.33
CA PRO A 153 11.16 12.52 1.75
C PRO A 153 11.64 11.45 2.75
N ALA A 154 11.26 10.19 2.53
CA ALA A 154 11.66 9.07 3.38
C ALA A 154 13.17 8.93 3.52
N ARG A 155 13.64 8.65 4.73
CA ARG A 155 15.04 8.31 5.04
C ARG A 155 15.07 7.04 5.87
N CYS A 156 16.08 6.22 5.65
CA CYS A 156 16.35 5.07 6.51
C CYS A 156 16.91 5.57 7.83
N ILE A 157 16.28 5.21 8.94
CA ILE A 157 16.65 5.62 10.29
C ILE A 157 17.13 4.48 11.17
N GLY A 158 17.14 3.26 10.65
CA GLY A 158 17.59 2.06 11.36
C GLY A 158 17.12 0.77 10.72
N HIS A 159 17.35 -0.34 11.42
CA HIS A 159 16.99 -1.67 11.00
C HIS A 159 15.94 -2.29 11.91
N THR A 160 14.98 -3.02 11.31
CA THR A 160 13.81 -3.58 11.99
C THR A 160 14.19 -4.66 12.99
N ASP A 161 15.16 -5.50 12.68
CA ASP A 161 15.66 -6.55 13.55
C ASP A 161 16.35 -6.00 14.80
N GLU A 162 17.21 -4.99 14.65
CA GLU A 162 17.86 -4.31 15.78
C GLU A 162 16.83 -3.61 16.67
N TRP A 163 15.86 -2.92 16.05
CA TRP A 163 14.76 -2.27 16.75
C TRP A 163 13.92 -3.28 17.52
N GLY A 164 13.53 -4.39 16.89
CA GLY A 164 12.75 -5.44 17.51
C GLY A 164 13.46 -6.10 18.68
N ASN A 165 14.76 -6.41 18.53
CA ASN A 165 15.58 -7.00 19.59
C ASN A 165 15.69 -6.07 20.80
N ARG A 166 15.87 -4.76 20.59
CA ARG A 166 15.94 -3.77 21.68
C ARG A 166 14.63 -3.74 22.46
N HIS A 167 13.48 -3.63 21.81
CA HIS A 167 12.16 -3.61 22.47
C HIS A 167 11.84 -4.94 23.15
N PHE A 168 12.26 -6.05 22.59
CA PHE A 168 12.13 -7.36 23.24
C PHE A 168 12.90 -7.43 24.56
N GLN A 169 14.13 -6.91 24.61
CA GLN A 169 14.94 -6.85 25.83
C GLN A 169 14.36 -5.88 26.86
N MET A 170 13.88 -4.74 26.43
CA MET A 170 13.27 -3.72 27.30
C MET A 170 11.90 -4.12 27.83
N LYS A 171 11.23 -5.10 27.24
CA LYS A 171 9.86 -5.56 27.57
C LYS A 171 8.83 -4.43 27.57
N ASP A 172 9.00 -3.45 26.69
CA ASP A 172 8.17 -2.25 26.58
C ASP A 172 7.07 -2.37 25.52
N TYR A 173 6.65 -3.60 25.22
CA TYR A 173 5.56 -3.91 24.30
C TYR A 173 4.51 -4.79 24.96
N ILE A 174 3.28 -4.75 24.44
CA ILE A 174 2.16 -5.58 24.91
C ILE A 174 2.04 -6.78 23.96
N PRO A 175 2.27 -8.03 24.43
CA PRO A 175 2.09 -9.22 23.60
C PRO A 175 0.63 -9.38 23.17
N ILE A 176 0.40 -9.75 21.92
CA ILE A 176 -0.91 -10.15 21.42
C ILE A 176 -1.15 -11.60 21.87
N GLN A 177 -2.24 -11.84 22.60
CA GLN A 177 -2.67 -13.18 23.03
C GLN A 177 -3.41 -13.92 21.91
#